data_ca29d8d798df8c9b6c1d3ab732bf58f8
#
_entry.id   ca29d8d798df8c9b6c1d3ab732bf58f8
#
_cell.length_a   1.000
_cell.length_b   1.000
_cell.length_c   1.000
_cell.angle_alpha   90.00
_cell.angle_beta   90.00
_cell.angle_gamma   90.00
#
_symmetry.space_group_name_H-M   'P 1'
#
loop_
_entity.id
_entity.type
_entity.pdbx_description
1 polymer ?
#
loop_
_entity_poly.entity_id
_entity_poly.type
_entity_poly.pdbx_seq_one_letter_code
_entity_poly.pdbx_strand_id
1 'polypeptide(L)'
;MHIDQFCEDLRQKVATTKSSLEGLKSRIDTQAAEVEKDARSHLETVRERIEQNRKKLAHSQKEAEAWVDHRKAEAKKKVAEWKAKGETAKLKARADLAEQYAAATKELAIAAIDEAEEAALEAWLARKDAEVAHGKAGA
;
A
#
# COMPACT_ATOMS: atom_id res chain seq x y z
N MET A 1 13.32 -3.26 -15.46
CA MET A 1 12.90 -2.90 -14.09
C MET A 1 14.12 -2.83 -13.19
N HIS A 2 14.18 -1.83 -12.36
CA HIS A 2 15.24 -1.68 -11.37
C HIS A 2 14.73 -2.13 -9.99
N ILE A 3 15.19 -3.28 -9.55
CA ILE A 3 14.77 -3.85 -8.25
C ILE A 3 15.12 -2.92 -7.09
N ASP A 4 16.27 -2.24 -7.15
CA ASP A 4 16.70 -1.30 -6.11
C ASP A 4 15.70 -0.15 -5.96
N GLN A 5 15.22 0.41 -7.08
CA GLN A 5 14.22 1.47 -7.05
C GLN A 5 12.88 0.97 -6.53
N PHE A 6 12.48 -0.24 -6.92
CA PHE A 6 11.28 -0.89 -6.41
C PHE A 6 11.32 -1.03 -4.89
N CYS A 7 12.42 -1.53 -4.35
CA CYS A 7 12.62 -1.67 -2.91
C CYS A 7 12.64 -0.32 -2.19
N GLU A 8 13.29 0.68 -2.79
CA GLU A 8 13.38 2.02 -2.21
C GLU A 8 12.01 2.69 -2.13
N ASP A 9 11.18 2.56 -3.15
CA ASP A 9 9.82 3.12 -3.15
C ASP A 9 8.97 2.53 -2.01
N LEU A 10 9.05 1.21 -1.80
CA LEU A 10 8.35 0.55 -0.69
C LEU A 10 8.91 0.98 0.66
N ARG A 11 10.24 1.04 0.78
CA ARG A 11 10.92 1.47 2.02
C ARG A 11 10.50 2.88 2.40
N GLN A 12 10.50 3.82 1.44
CA GLN A 12 10.09 5.21 1.68
C GLN A 12 8.64 5.29 2.14
N LYS A 13 7.74 4.53 1.53
CA LYS A 13 6.32 4.53 1.92
C LYS A 13 6.15 4.06 3.37
N VAL A 14 6.80 2.96 3.72
CA VAL A 14 6.76 2.44 5.10
C VAL A 14 7.37 3.43 6.08
N ALA A 15 8.53 4.01 5.75
CA ALA A 15 9.23 4.97 6.60
C ALA A 15 8.40 6.24 6.83
N THR A 16 7.77 6.78 5.80
CA THR A 16 6.91 7.96 5.89
C THR A 16 5.70 7.70 6.78
N THR A 17 5.04 6.57 6.59
CA THR A 17 3.88 6.16 7.39
C THR A 17 4.27 5.95 8.84
N LYS A 18 5.39 5.27 9.08
CA LYS A 18 5.93 5.07 10.43
C LYS A 18 6.22 6.39 11.14
N SER A 19 6.90 7.32 10.46
CA SER A 19 7.24 8.63 11.02
C SER A 19 5.98 9.42 11.38
N SER A 20 4.97 9.38 10.54
CA SER A 20 3.68 10.04 10.75
C SER A 20 3.00 9.53 12.04
N LEU A 21 2.90 8.21 12.19
CA LEU A 21 2.27 7.58 13.36
C LEU A 21 3.08 7.77 14.63
N GLU A 22 4.40 7.66 14.57
CA GLU A 22 5.29 7.89 15.71
C GLU A 22 5.27 9.36 16.16
N GLY A 23 5.14 10.29 15.24
CA GLY A 23 4.99 11.71 15.54
C GLY A 23 3.73 11.99 16.35
N LEU A 24 2.62 11.35 16.03
CA LEU A 24 1.40 11.42 16.85
C LEU A 24 1.60 10.79 18.22
N LYS A 25 2.20 9.60 18.27
CA LYS A 25 2.48 8.89 19.52
C LYS A 25 3.31 9.72 20.50
N SER A 26 4.36 10.38 20.02
CA SER A 26 5.25 11.17 20.88
C SER A 26 4.58 12.42 21.45
N ARG A 27 3.48 12.90 20.86
CA ARG A 27 2.74 14.08 21.29
C ARG A 27 1.56 13.76 22.22
N ILE A 28 1.16 12.49 22.31
CA ILE A 28 -0.03 12.05 23.06
C ILE A 28 0.01 12.49 24.52
N ASP A 29 1.16 12.39 25.17
CA ASP A 29 1.31 12.68 26.62
C ASP A 29 1.34 14.18 26.95
N THR A 30 1.62 15.04 25.94
CA THR A 30 1.87 16.47 26.17
C THR A 30 0.74 17.39 25.71
N GLN A 31 -0.04 16.98 24.70
CA GLN A 31 -1.04 17.83 24.06
C GLN A 31 -2.24 17.02 23.56
N ALA A 32 -2.88 16.26 24.43
CA ALA A 32 -3.90 15.27 24.05
C ALA A 32 -5.04 15.80 23.16
N ALA A 33 -5.59 16.99 23.48
CA ALA A 33 -6.68 17.58 22.70
C ALA A 33 -6.25 18.02 21.30
N GLU A 34 -5.06 18.63 21.18
CA GLU A 34 -4.50 19.03 19.88
C GLU A 34 -4.12 17.83 19.04
N VAL A 35 -3.56 16.80 19.67
CA VAL A 35 -3.20 15.54 18.99
C VAL A 35 -4.43 14.84 18.45
N GLU A 36 -5.56 14.84 19.18
CA GLU A 36 -6.82 14.28 18.68
C GLU A 36 -7.30 15.03 17.44
N LYS A 37 -7.27 16.36 17.48
CA LYS A 37 -7.65 17.20 16.33
C LYS A 37 -6.73 16.94 15.14
N ASP A 38 -5.42 16.88 15.37
CA ASP A 38 -4.44 16.60 14.33
C ASP A 38 -4.61 15.19 13.76
N ALA A 39 -4.91 14.21 14.60
CA ALA A 39 -5.18 12.84 14.17
C ALA A 39 -6.41 12.76 13.27
N ARG A 40 -7.49 13.49 13.60
CA ARG A 40 -8.69 13.55 12.77
C ARG A 40 -8.42 14.23 11.42
N SER A 41 -7.65 15.31 11.40
CA SER A 41 -7.22 15.97 10.17
C SER A 41 -6.33 15.06 9.32
N HIS A 42 -5.43 14.34 9.95
CA HIS A 42 -4.53 13.41 9.27
C HIS A 42 -5.32 12.23 8.67
N LEU A 43 -6.29 11.71 9.41
CA LEU A 43 -7.21 10.66 8.93
C LEU A 43 -7.95 11.12 7.66
N GLU A 44 -8.47 12.34 7.65
CA GLU A 44 -9.12 12.93 6.48
C GLU A 44 -8.17 12.97 5.28
N THR A 45 -6.93 13.41 5.50
CA THR A 45 -5.90 13.46 4.45
C THR A 45 -5.60 12.07 3.87
N VAL A 46 -5.49 11.07 4.75
CA VAL A 46 -5.24 9.67 4.32
C VAL A 46 -6.44 9.15 3.52
N ARG A 47 -7.66 9.40 3.98
CA ARG A 47 -8.88 9.00 3.27
C ARG A 47 -8.99 9.64 1.89
N GLU A 48 -8.65 10.91 1.77
CA GLU A 48 -8.62 11.60 0.48
C GLU A 48 -7.60 10.97 -0.47
N ARG A 49 -6.43 10.62 0.05
CA ARG A 49 -5.37 9.95 -0.74
C ARG A 49 -5.85 8.59 -1.24
N ILE A 50 -6.50 7.81 -0.39
CA ILE A 50 -7.08 6.51 -0.75
C ILE A 50 -8.11 6.69 -1.86
N GLU A 51 -9.01 7.66 -1.72
CA GLU A 51 -10.05 7.94 -2.71
C GLU A 51 -9.47 8.39 -4.06
N GLN A 52 -8.49 9.29 -4.04
CA GLN A 52 -7.80 9.77 -5.25
C GLN A 52 -7.11 8.65 -6.01
N ASN A 53 -6.60 7.65 -5.29
CA ASN A 53 -5.87 6.51 -5.89
C ASN A 53 -6.78 5.35 -6.28
N ARG A 54 -8.07 5.41 -6.01
CA ARG A 54 -9.00 4.30 -6.25
C ARG A 54 -9.02 3.81 -7.69
N LYS A 55 -9.04 4.74 -8.66
CA LYS A 55 -9.03 4.40 -10.10
C LYS A 55 -7.71 3.74 -10.51
N LYS A 56 -6.61 4.26 -10.00
CA LYS A 56 -5.27 3.71 -10.25
C LYS A 56 -5.16 2.30 -9.69
N LEU A 57 -5.72 2.05 -8.50
CA LEU A 57 -5.77 0.74 -7.88
C LEU A 57 -6.58 -0.26 -8.67
N ALA A 58 -7.73 0.14 -9.19
CA ALA A 58 -8.57 -0.71 -10.04
C ALA A 58 -7.80 -1.14 -11.31
N HIS A 59 -7.06 -0.22 -11.92
CA HIS A 59 -6.22 -0.50 -13.08
C HIS A 59 -5.09 -1.48 -12.72
N SER A 60 -4.39 -1.23 -11.62
CA SER A 60 -3.32 -2.10 -11.13
C SER A 60 -3.81 -3.51 -10.81
N GLN A 61 -5.01 -3.63 -10.25
CA GLN A 61 -5.62 -4.91 -9.95
C GLN A 61 -5.92 -5.69 -11.23
N LYS A 62 -6.44 -5.03 -12.27
CA LYS A 62 -6.68 -5.65 -13.58
C LYS A 62 -5.39 -6.14 -14.21
N GLU A 63 -4.32 -5.35 -14.15
CA GLU A 63 -3.00 -5.74 -14.66
C GLU A 63 -2.45 -6.96 -13.91
N ALA A 64 -2.61 -7.00 -12.59
CA ALA A 64 -2.18 -8.13 -11.78
C ALA A 64 -2.96 -9.41 -12.14
N GLU A 65 -4.27 -9.30 -12.32
CA GLU A 65 -5.13 -10.42 -12.74
C GLU A 65 -4.74 -10.93 -14.14
N ALA A 66 -4.48 -10.03 -15.06
CA ALA A 66 -4.05 -10.39 -16.43
C ALA A 66 -2.73 -11.15 -16.41
N TRP A 67 -1.78 -10.76 -15.58
CA TRP A 67 -0.52 -11.50 -15.41
C TRP A 67 -0.74 -12.90 -14.85
N VAL A 68 -1.58 -13.04 -13.82
CA VAL A 68 -1.90 -14.35 -13.22
C VAL A 68 -2.49 -15.28 -14.26
N ASP A 69 -3.44 -14.81 -15.07
CA ASP A 69 -4.06 -15.58 -16.15
C ASP A 69 -3.05 -15.97 -17.21
N HIS A 70 -2.18 -15.04 -17.60
CA HIS A 70 -1.14 -15.28 -18.58
C HIS A 70 -0.11 -16.32 -18.08
N ARG A 71 0.28 -16.23 -16.81
CA ARG A 71 1.21 -17.19 -16.17
C ARG A 71 0.63 -18.59 -16.12
N LYS A 72 -0.68 -18.71 -15.89
CA LYS A 72 -1.36 -20.02 -15.94
C LYS A 72 -1.34 -20.65 -17.32
N ALA A 73 -1.41 -19.84 -18.36
CA ALA A 73 -1.38 -20.29 -19.76
C ALA A 73 0.05 -20.66 -20.23
N GLU A 74 1.09 -20.15 -19.57
CA GLU A 74 2.49 -20.40 -19.90
C GLU A 74 3.06 -21.57 -19.08
N ALA A 75 3.22 -22.74 -19.71
CA ALA A 75 3.92 -23.87 -19.08
C ALA A 75 5.43 -23.60 -19.08
N LYS A 76 6.13 -24.05 -18.03
CA LYS A 76 7.61 -24.01 -17.93
C LYS A 76 8.28 -24.57 -19.19
N LYS A 77 7.71 -25.63 -19.75
CA LYS A 77 8.16 -26.28 -20.99
C LYS A 77 8.19 -25.29 -22.15
N LYS A 78 7.17 -24.44 -22.30
CA LYS A 78 7.05 -23.47 -23.36
C LYS A 78 8.16 -22.42 -23.27
N VAL A 79 8.43 -21.92 -22.07
CA VAL A 79 9.52 -20.95 -21.81
C VAL A 79 10.89 -21.59 -22.12
N ALA A 80 11.11 -22.84 -21.72
CA ALA A 80 12.33 -23.58 -22.02
C ALA A 80 12.52 -23.73 -23.54
N GLU A 81 11.47 -24.00 -24.30
CA GLU A 81 11.49 -24.07 -25.76
C GLU A 81 11.88 -22.73 -26.38
N TRP A 82 11.32 -21.63 -25.89
CA TRP A 82 11.67 -20.27 -26.36
C TRP A 82 13.15 -19.95 -26.14
N LYS A 83 13.69 -20.33 -24.97
CA LYS A 83 15.12 -20.18 -24.66
C LYS A 83 15.98 -20.99 -25.63
N ALA A 84 15.63 -22.27 -25.83
CA ALA A 84 16.38 -23.18 -26.70
C ALA A 84 16.37 -22.72 -28.15
N LYS A 85 15.27 -22.15 -28.64
CA LYS A 85 15.11 -21.67 -30.03
C LYS A 85 15.56 -20.24 -30.22
N GLY A 86 15.98 -19.53 -29.17
CA GLY A 86 16.38 -18.11 -29.25
C GLY A 86 15.24 -17.18 -29.62
N GLU A 87 14.01 -17.47 -29.20
CA GLU A 87 12.84 -16.64 -29.48
C GLU A 87 12.78 -15.42 -28.58
N THR A 88 13.66 -14.47 -28.84
CA THR A 88 13.90 -13.26 -28.04
C THR A 88 12.65 -12.41 -27.88
N ALA A 89 11.85 -12.25 -28.93
CA ALA A 89 10.63 -11.45 -28.89
C ALA A 89 9.62 -11.98 -27.88
N LYS A 90 9.43 -13.30 -27.82
CA LYS A 90 8.53 -13.94 -26.85
C LYS A 90 9.02 -13.83 -25.42
N LEU A 91 10.33 -14.01 -25.22
CA LEU A 91 10.96 -13.86 -23.92
C LEU A 91 10.89 -12.41 -23.43
N LYS A 92 11.08 -11.45 -24.33
CA LYS A 92 10.96 -10.02 -24.01
C LYS A 92 9.52 -9.65 -23.63
N ALA A 93 8.54 -10.12 -24.39
CA ALA A 93 7.12 -9.87 -24.10
C ALA A 93 6.76 -10.43 -22.72
N ARG A 94 7.26 -11.59 -22.36
CA ARG A 94 7.08 -12.18 -21.03
C ARG A 94 7.72 -11.34 -19.94
N ALA A 95 8.92 -10.84 -20.17
CA ALA A 95 9.63 -9.97 -19.24
C ALA A 95 8.87 -8.66 -19.01
N ASP A 96 8.38 -8.04 -20.08
CA ASP A 96 7.61 -6.79 -20.02
C ASP A 96 6.32 -6.98 -19.19
N LEU A 97 5.62 -8.10 -19.39
CA LEU A 97 4.42 -8.43 -18.59
C LEU A 97 4.76 -8.67 -17.12
N ALA A 98 5.85 -9.37 -16.84
CA ALA A 98 6.31 -9.60 -15.47
C ALA A 98 6.64 -8.28 -14.76
N GLU A 99 7.26 -7.34 -15.47
CA GLU A 99 7.57 -6.01 -14.93
C GLU A 99 6.30 -5.18 -14.68
N GLN A 100 5.33 -5.26 -15.56
CA GLN A 100 4.01 -4.63 -15.37
C GLN A 100 3.31 -5.18 -14.14
N TYR A 101 3.35 -6.50 -13.95
CA TYR A 101 2.80 -7.14 -12.77
C TYR A 101 3.50 -6.68 -11.49
N ALA A 102 4.82 -6.60 -11.51
CA ALA A 102 5.59 -6.12 -10.36
C ALA A 102 5.22 -4.67 -10.00
N ALA A 103 5.10 -3.80 -11.01
CA ALA A 103 4.67 -2.41 -10.80
C ALA A 103 3.24 -2.34 -10.25
N ALA A 104 2.32 -3.14 -10.76
CA ALA A 104 0.95 -3.20 -10.30
C ALA A 104 0.85 -3.68 -8.85
N THR A 105 1.59 -4.72 -8.48
CA THR A 105 1.60 -5.23 -7.11
C THR A 105 2.24 -4.25 -6.13
N LYS A 106 3.25 -3.49 -6.56
CA LYS A 106 3.83 -2.40 -5.75
C LYS A 106 2.77 -1.35 -5.43
N GLU A 107 1.99 -0.91 -6.42
CA GLU A 107 0.92 0.06 -6.20
C GLU A 107 -0.15 -0.45 -5.22
N LEU A 108 -0.50 -1.73 -5.34
CA LEU A 108 -1.43 -2.36 -4.41
C LEU A 108 -0.86 -2.44 -2.99
N ALA A 109 0.44 -2.71 -2.85
CA ALA A 109 1.11 -2.73 -1.56
C ALA A 109 1.15 -1.34 -0.91
N ILE A 110 1.44 -0.29 -1.68
CA ILE A 110 1.44 1.10 -1.22
C ILE A 110 0.04 1.48 -0.72
N ALA A 111 -0.99 1.11 -1.45
CA ALA A 111 -2.37 1.35 -1.06
C ALA A 111 -2.75 0.60 0.23
N ALA A 112 -2.29 -0.63 0.39
CA ALA A 112 -2.51 -1.39 1.61
C ALA A 112 -1.85 -0.71 2.83
N ILE A 113 -0.71 -0.07 2.65
CA ILE A 113 -0.05 0.72 3.69
C ILE A 113 -0.89 1.94 4.06
N ASP A 114 -1.48 2.64 3.09
CA ASP A 114 -2.41 3.76 3.35
C ASP A 114 -3.64 3.28 4.13
N GLU A 115 -4.21 2.15 3.77
CA GLU A 115 -5.35 1.56 4.49
C GLU A 115 -4.97 1.16 5.92
N ALA A 116 -3.75 0.66 6.13
CA ALA A 116 -3.24 0.33 7.46
C ALA A 116 -3.08 1.59 8.31
N GLU A 117 -2.61 2.68 7.73
CA GLU A 117 -2.51 3.98 8.42
C GLU A 117 -3.91 4.50 8.82
N GLU A 118 -4.87 4.43 7.91
CA GLU A 118 -6.27 4.77 8.20
C GLU A 118 -6.80 3.95 9.37
N ALA A 119 -6.62 2.65 9.34
CA ALA A 119 -7.08 1.75 10.40
C ALA A 119 -6.43 2.06 11.75
N ALA A 120 -5.14 2.37 11.76
CA ALA A 120 -4.43 2.73 13.00
C ALA A 120 -4.97 4.03 13.60
N LEU A 121 -5.21 5.04 12.77
CA LEU A 121 -5.77 6.32 13.21
C LEU A 121 -7.20 6.16 13.73
N GLU A 122 -8.03 5.40 13.04
CA GLU A 122 -9.40 5.09 13.49
C GLU A 122 -9.40 4.35 14.83
N ALA A 123 -8.53 3.37 14.99
CA ALA A 123 -8.42 2.60 16.23
C ALA A 123 -7.99 3.50 17.39
N TRP A 124 -7.02 4.37 17.18
CA TRP A 124 -6.57 5.31 18.20
C TRP A 124 -7.69 6.27 18.61
N LEU A 125 -8.38 6.87 17.63
CA LEU A 125 -9.50 7.80 17.88
C LEU A 125 -10.67 7.09 18.58
N ALA A 126 -11.00 5.88 18.18
CA ALA A 126 -12.04 5.08 18.83
C ALA A 126 -11.71 4.79 20.30
N ARG A 127 -10.44 4.49 20.59
CA ARG A 127 -10.00 4.28 21.97
C ARG A 127 -10.11 5.56 22.79
N LYS A 128 -9.75 6.71 22.21
CA LYS A 128 -9.93 8.01 22.85
C LYS A 128 -11.37 8.31 23.17
N ASP A 129 -12.28 8.05 22.24
CA ASP A 129 -13.72 8.25 22.46
C ASP A 129 -14.23 7.37 23.61
N ALA A 130 -13.78 6.12 23.67
CA ALA A 130 -14.14 5.19 24.74
C ALA A 130 -13.60 5.65 26.11
N GLU A 131 -12.38 6.15 26.17
CA GLU A 131 -11.76 6.67 27.39
C GLU A 131 -12.49 7.90 27.92
N VAL A 132 -12.87 8.82 27.02
CA VAL A 132 -13.64 10.02 27.37
C VAL A 132 -15.02 9.64 27.92
N ALA A 133 -15.71 8.71 27.25
CA ALA A 133 -17.02 8.25 27.71
C ALA A 133 -16.92 7.52 29.06
N HIS A 134 -15.88 6.71 29.26
CA HIS A 134 -15.65 6.02 30.54
C HIS A 134 -15.37 7.02 31.66
N GLY A 135 -14.54 8.05 31.42
CA GLY A 135 -14.27 9.12 32.37
C GLY A 135 -15.53 9.87 32.79
N LYS A 136 -16.41 10.18 31.83
CA LYS A 136 -17.72 10.84 32.11
C LYS A 136 -18.65 9.92 32.90
N ALA A 137 -18.69 8.65 32.60
CA ALA A 137 -19.51 7.66 33.30
C ALA A 137 -19.01 7.40 34.73
N GLY A 138 -17.70 7.51 34.95
CA GLY A 138 -17.05 7.35 36.27
C GLY A 138 -17.13 8.60 37.15
N ALA A 139 -17.53 9.71 36.58
CA ALA A 139 -17.71 10.97 37.34
C ALA A 139 -19.12 11.04 37.92
#